data_b0fb8bac08d5c0a43fac60012d04f8d3
#
_entry.id   b0fb8bac08d5c0a43fac60012d04f8d3
#
_cell.length_a   1.000
_cell.length_b   1.000
_cell.length_c   1.000
_cell.angle_alpha   90.00
_cell.angle_beta   90.00
_cell.angle_gamma   90.00
#
_symmetry.space_group_name_H-M   'P 1'
#
loop_
_entity.id
_entity.type
_entity.pdbx_description
1 polymer ?
#
loop_
_entity_poly.entity_id
_entity_poly.type
_entity_poly.pdbx_seq_one_letter_code
_entity_poly.pdbx_strand_id
1 'polypeptide(L)'
;MAHAISVLGTASDVGKSLVTAGVCRLLADAGMNVAPYKAQNMANQAGVTLDGLEMPRAQILQAAACRKAPQVDMGPVLLKPLTQTGAQVVVLGKALGVQEASDYFKPSNPYRSVAMAALHRLADQHEVIVMEGA
;
A
#
# COMPACT_ATOMS: atom_id res chain seq x y z
N MET A 1 -11.88 -16.66 4.77
CA MET A 1 -11.05 -15.70 5.55
C MET A 1 -9.64 -15.73 4.96
N ALA A 2 -9.09 -14.59 4.62
CA ALA A 2 -7.74 -14.52 4.08
C ALA A 2 -6.69 -14.76 5.18
N HIS A 3 -5.59 -15.43 4.82
CA HIS A 3 -4.39 -15.48 5.64
C HIS A 3 -3.58 -14.19 5.46
N ALA A 4 -2.91 -13.73 6.51
CA ALA A 4 -2.08 -12.54 6.47
C ALA A 4 -0.63 -12.88 6.80
N ILE A 5 0.29 -12.40 5.98
CA ILE A 5 1.74 -12.49 6.20
C ILE A 5 2.27 -11.08 6.31
N SER A 6 3.00 -10.75 7.37
CA SER A 6 3.59 -9.42 7.56
C SER A 6 5.10 -9.47 7.33
N VAL A 7 5.59 -8.59 6.48
CA VAL A 7 7.01 -8.34 6.24
C VAL A 7 7.40 -7.07 7.00
N LEU A 8 8.14 -7.24 8.07
CA LEU A 8 8.61 -6.16 8.94
C LEU A 8 10.11 -5.96 8.77
N GLY A 9 10.58 -4.78 9.07
CA GLY A 9 12.00 -4.44 9.02
C GLY A 9 12.42 -3.61 10.23
N THR A 10 13.71 -3.61 10.49
CA THR A 10 14.32 -2.86 11.62
C THR A 10 14.55 -1.39 11.31
N ALA A 11 14.45 -1.00 10.03
CA ALA A 11 14.63 0.38 9.57
C ALA A 11 13.96 0.61 8.22
N SER A 12 13.97 1.86 7.76
CA SER A 12 13.65 2.21 6.37
C SER A 12 14.73 1.68 5.43
N ASP A 13 14.39 1.47 4.17
CA ASP A 13 15.30 1.08 3.07
C ASP A 13 16.10 -0.21 3.29
N VAL A 14 15.64 -1.09 4.18
CA VAL A 14 16.27 -2.40 4.45
C VAL A 14 15.84 -3.50 3.46
N GLY A 15 15.02 -3.16 2.44
CA GLY A 15 14.62 -4.09 1.40
C GLY A 15 13.23 -4.73 1.60
N LYS A 16 12.39 -4.24 2.52
CA LYS A 16 11.04 -4.77 2.77
C LYS A 16 10.21 -4.91 1.50
N SER A 17 10.18 -3.87 0.67
CA SER A 17 9.36 -3.86 -0.56
C SER A 17 9.78 -4.93 -1.55
N LEU A 18 11.10 -5.18 -1.68
CA LEU A 18 11.61 -6.23 -2.55
C LEU A 18 11.31 -7.63 -2.00
N VAL A 19 11.50 -7.83 -0.70
CA VAL A 19 11.16 -9.10 -0.03
C VAL A 19 9.66 -9.37 -0.16
N THR A 20 8.81 -8.37 0.07
CA THR A 20 7.37 -8.47 -0.11
C THR A 20 7.01 -8.90 -1.53
N ALA A 21 7.62 -8.27 -2.55
CA ALA A 21 7.42 -8.65 -3.95
C ALA A 21 7.86 -10.10 -4.21
N GLY A 22 8.99 -10.54 -3.65
CA GLY A 22 9.48 -11.91 -3.77
C GLY A 22 8.51 -12.93 -3.14
N VAL A 23 8.00 -12.66 -1.94
CA VAL A 23 7.00 -13.51 -1.27
C VAL A 23 5.71 -13.55 -2.08
N CYS A 24 5.20 -12.41 -2.56
CA CYS A 24 4.05 -12.34 -3.45
C CYS A 24 4.23 -13.22 -4.69
N ARG A 25 5.41 -13.16 -5.31
CA ARG A 25 5.69 -13.95 -6.52
C ARG A 25 5.73 -15.45 -6.24
N LEU A 26 6.39 -15.87 -5.15
CA LEU A 26 6.46 -17.28 -4.77
C LEU A 26 5.06 -17.86 -4.49
N LEU A 27 4.22 -17.11 -3.78
CA LEU A 27 2.84 -17.55 -3.49
C LEU A 27 1.99 -17.61 -4.76
N ALA A 28 2.11 -16.63 -5.65
CA ALA A 28 1.41 -16.61 -6.93
C ALA A 28 1.86 -17.79 -7.84
N ASP A 29 3.15 -18.10 -7.87
CA ASP A 29 3.69 -19.24 -8.63
C ASP A 29 3.27 -20.58 -8.03
N ALA A 30 3.00 -20.64 -6.72
CA ALA A 30 2.39 -21.79 -6.05
C ALA A 30 0.87 -21.92 -6.30
N GLY A 31 0.29 -21.04 -7.10
CA GLY A 31 -1.14 -21.06 -7.47
C GLY A 31 -2.08 -20.40 -6.47
N MET A 32 -1.56 -19.70 -5.47
CA MET A 32 -2.38 -19.02 -4.47
C MET A 32 -2.94 -17.69 -5.00
N ASN A 33 -4.16 -17.37 -4.62
CA ASN A 33 -4.77 -16.07 -4.91
C ASN A 33 -4.28 -15.04 -3.88
N VAL A 34 -3.15 -14.36 -4.18
CA VAL A 34 -2.43 -13.45 -3.29
C VAL A 34 -2.55 -12.00 -3.73
N ALA A 35 -2.58 -11.09 -2.76
CA ALA A 35 -2.46 -9.65 -3.00
C ALA A 35 -1.45 -9.01 -2.03
N PRO A 36 -0.70 -7.97 -2.46
CA PRO A 36 0.11 -7.17 -1.58
C PRO A 36 -0.75 -6.13 -0.87
N TYR A 37 -0.26 -5.65 0.28
CA TYR A 37 -0.90 -4.54 0.99
C TYR A 37 0.12 -3.74 1.78
N LYS A 38 0.02 -2.40 1.69
CA LYS A 38 0.72 -1.48 2.57
C LYS A 38 -0.23 -0.35 2.95
N ALA A 39 -0.59 -0.25 4.23
CA ALA A 39 -1.59 0.68 4.72
C ALA A 39 -1.30 2.14 4.36
N GLN A 40 -0.02 2.52 4.46
CA GLN A 40 0.47 3.86 4.17
C GLN A 40 1.87 3.78 3.57
N ASN A 41 2.12 4.56 2.54
CA ASN A 41 3.46 4.73 1.98
C ASN A 41 3.82 6.21 1.94
N MET A 42 5.06 6.53 2.30
CA MET A 42 5.64 7.86 2.13
C MET A 42 6.66 7.78 0.99
N ALA A 43 6.30 8.31 -0.17
CA ALA A 43 7.15 8.26 -1.36
C ALA A 43 6.76 9.34 -2.37
N ASN A 44 7.76 9.94 -3.02
CA ASN A 44 7.52 10.87 -4.12
C ASN A 44 7.18 10.15 -5.43
N GLN A 45 7.56 8.87 -5.56
CA GLN A 45 7.30 8.10 -6.76
C GLN A 45 5.96 7.40 -6.68
N ALA A 46 5.10 7.72 -7.62
CA ALA A 46 3.82 7.10 -7.81
C ALA A 46 3.67 6.56 -9.24
N GLY A 47 2.69 5.72 -9.44
CA GLY A 47 2.22 5.29 -10.73
C GLY A 47 0.70 5.33 -10.75
N VAL A 48 0.11 4.79 -11.78
CA VAL A 48 -1.34 4.80 -11.96
C VAL A 48 -1.87 3.39 -12.18
N THR A 49 -3.08 3.16 -11.72
CA THR A 49 -3.86 1.97 -12.02
C THR A 49 -4.40 2.02 -13.45
N LEU A 50 -5.02 0.95 -13.93
CA LEU A 50 -5.60 0.90 -15.27
C LEU A 50 -6.74 1.93 -15.48
N ASP A 51 -7.44 2.28 -14.41
CA ASP A 51 -8.49 3.30 -14.37
C ASP A 51 -7.98 4.72 -14.05
N GLY A 52 -6.67 4.92 -14.06
CA GLY A 52 -6.05 6.24 -13.94
C GLY A 52 -5.93 6.78 -12.51
N LEU A 53 -6.13 5.93 -11.50
CA LEU A 53 -5.99 6.31 -10.10
C LEU A 53 -4.53 6.20 -9.65
N GLU A 54 -4.08 7.14 -8.83
CA GLU A 54 -2.71 7.19 -8.37
C GLU A 54 -2.45 6.23 -7.21
N MET A 55 -1.32 5.53 -7.23
CA MET A 55 -0.91 4.66 -6.13
C MET A 55 0.61 4.56 -5.99
N PRO A 56 1.12 4.09 -4.83
CA PRO A 56 2.55 3.95 -4.62
C PRO A 56 3.18 2.98 -5.63
N ARG A 57 4.30 3.37 -6.22
CA ARG A 57 5.00 2.57 -7.24
C ARG A 57 5.45 1.20 -6.72
N ALA A 58 5.85 1.11 -5.44
CA ALA A 58 6.25 -0.14 -4.83
C ALA A 58 5.11 -1.18 -4.84
N GLN A 59 3.87 -0.76 -4.56
CA GLN A 59 2.72 -1.65 -4.58
C GLN A 59 2.29 -2.04 -5.99
N ILE A 60 2.56 -1.20 -7.00
CA ILE A 60 2.40 -1.59 -8.41
C ILE A 60 3.35 -2.74 -8.78
N LEU A 61 4.61 -2.65 -8.37
CA LEU A 61 5.58 -3.74 -8.55
C LEU A 61 5.12 -5.02 -7.84
N GLN A 62 4.63 -4.90 -6.62
CA GLN A 62 4.15 -6.04 -5.83
C GLN A 62 2.88 -6.67 -6.45
N ALA A 63 1.97 -5.86 -7.01
CA ALA A 63 0.82 -6.35 -7.76
C ALA A 63 1.25 -7.15 -9.00
N ALA A 64 2.23 -6.64 -9.75
CA ALA A 64 2.81 -7.35 -10.89
C ALA A 64 3.46 -8.67 -10.46
N ALA A 65 4.13 -8.70 -9.30
CA ALA A 65 4.67 -9.92 -8.71
C ALA A 65 3.56 -10.95 -8.40
N CYS A 66 2.39 -10.49 -7.96
CA CYS A 66 1.19 -11.32 -7.79
C CYS A 66 0.51 -11.73 -9.11
N ARG A 67 1.03 -11.32 -10.27
CA ARG A 67 0.40 -11.49 -11.61
C ARG A 67 -0.99 -10.82 -11.68
N LYS A 68 -1.17 -9.67 -11.01
CA LYS A 68 -2.44 -8.94 -10.93
C LYS A 68 -2.28 -7.49 -11.41
N ALA A 69 -3.39 -6.94 -11.89
CA ALA A 69 -3.51 -5.51 -12.10
C ALA A 69 -3.42 -4.78 -10.76
N PRO A 70 -2.73 -3.62 -10.69
CA PRO A 70 -2.67 -2.83 -9.47
C PRO A 70 -4.06 -2.26 -9.14
N GLN A 71 -4.40 -2.30 -7.86
CA GLN A 71 -5.63 -1.75 -7.29
C GLN A 71 -5.28 -0.80 -6.14
N VAL A 72 -6.00 0.31 -6.03
CA VAL A 72 -5.73 1.32 -5.00
C VAL A 72 -5.82 0.79 -3.57
N ASP A 73 -6.60 -0.25 -3.35
CA ASP A 73 -6.71 -0.92 -2.05
C ASP A 73 -5.39 -1.58 -1.60
N MET A 74 -4.48 -1.89 -2.52
CA MET A 74 -3.15 -2.44 -2.20
C MET A 74 -2.21 -1.41 -1.56
N GLY A 75 -2.48 -0.10 -1.77
CA GLY A 75 -1.75 1.01 -1.19
C GLY A 75 -2.67 2.21 -1.02
N PRO A 76 -3.62 2.16 -0.06
CA PRO A 76 -4.73 3.11 0.01
C PRO A 76 -4.33 4.53 0.38
N VAL A 77 -3.22 4.72 1.10
CA VAL A 77 -2.74 6.04 1.52
C VAL A 77 -1.32 6.26 1.06
N LEU A 78 -1.12 7.30 0.25
CA LEU A 78 0.19 7.75 -0.22
C LEU A 78 0.43 9.18 0.26
N LEU A 79 1.56 9.38 0.93
CA LEU A 79 2.06 10.69 1.32
C LEU A 79 3.24 11.06 0.43
N LYS A 80 3.13 12.18 -0.28
CA LYS A 80 4.21 12.76 -1.08
C LYS A 80 4.79 13.95 -0.33
N PRO A 81 5.98 13.82 0.27
CA PRO A 81 6.62 14.95 0.97
C PRO A 81 6.83 16.12 0.01
N LEU A 82 6.40 17.32 0.40
CA LEU A 82 6.58 18.56 -0.36
C LEU A 82 7.46 19.55 0.39
N THR A 83 7.38 19.57 1.71
CA THR A 83 8.15 20.44 2.60
C THR A 83 8.74 19.59 3.74
N GLN A 84 9.45 20.24 4.66
CA GLN A 84 9.97 19.55 5.86
C GLN A 84 8.86 18.99 6.76
N THR A 85 7.67 19.60 6.74
CA THR A 85 6.55 19.27 7.64
C THR A 85 5.26 18.93 6.90
N GLY A 86 5.18 19.18 5.59
CA GLY A 86 3.97 19.01 4.79
C GLY A 86 4.09 17.98 3.69
N ALA A 87 3.01 17.26 3.45
CA ALA A 87 2.90 16.29 2.37
C ALA A 87 1.57 16.43 1.61
N GLN A 88 1.62 16.18 0.31
CA GLN A 88 0.41 15.92 -0.45
C GLN A 88 -0.14 14.55 -0.07
N VAL A 89 -1.39 14.49 0.33
CA VAL A 89 -2.07 13.25 0.71
C VAL A 89 -2.89 12.75 -0.48
N VAL A 90 -2.66 11.50 -0.85
CA VAL A 90 -3.44 10.78 -1.86
C VAL A 90 -4.14 9.60 -1.17
N VAL A 91 -5.46 9.56 -1.26
CA VAL A 91 -6.29 8.52 -0.63
C VAL A 91 -7.11 7.80 -1.70
N LEU A 92 -6.97 6.48 -1.75
CA LEU A 92 -7.63 5.63 -2.75
C LEU A 92 -7.47 6.20 -4.17
N GLY A 93 -6.26 6.66 -4.48
CA GLY A 93 -5.88 7.18 -5.79
C GLY A 93 -6.27 8.61 -6.09
N LYS A 94 -6.88 9.33 -5.15
CA LYS A 94 -7.32 10.73 -5.32
C LYS A 94 -6.56 11.68 -4.41
N ALA A 95 -5.97 12.73 -4.98
CA ALA A 95 -5.29 13.77 -4.22
C ALA A 95 -6.30 14.59 -3.42
N LEU A 96 -6.06 14.73 -2.10
CA LEU A 96 -6.90 15.51 -1.18
C LEU A 96 -6.28 16.87 -0.83
N GLY A 97 -5.08 17.17 -1.33
CA GLY A 97 -4.36 18.39 -1.02
C GLY A 97 -3.18 18.16 -0.07
N VAL A 98 -2.63 19.27 0.43
CA VAL A 98 -1.45 19.26 1.29
C VAL A 98 -1.91 19.29 2.75
N GLN A 99 -1.29 18.43 3.57
CA GLN A 99 -1.51 18.39 5.02
C GLN A 99 -0.18 18.51 5.78
N GLU A 100 -0.22 19.17 6.92
CA GLU A 100 0.89 19.20 7.85
C GLU A 100 0.96 17.88 8.65
N ALA A 101 2.17 17.47 9.01
CA ALA A 101 2.38 16.24 9.77
C ALA A 101 1.60 16.22 11.09
N SER A 102 1.49 17.38 11.77
CA SER A 102 0.71 17.53 13.01
C SER A 102 -0.76 17.17 12.83
N ASP A 103 -1.34 17.47 11.67
CA ASP A 103 -2.75 17.17 11.39
C ASP A 103 -2.92 15.70 10.97
N TYR A 104 -1.95 15.17 10.23
CA TYR A 104 -1.95 13.78 9.78
C TYR A 104 -1.95 12.80 10.96
N PHE A 105 -1.19 13.07 12.01
CA PHE A 105 -1.08 12.17 13.17
C PHE A 105 -2.16 12.37 14.24
N LYS A 106 -3.14 13.23 14.02
CA LYS A 106 -4.25 13.38 14.96
C LYS A 106 -5.09 12.11 15.06
N PRO A 107 -5.57 11.73 16.26
CA PRO A 107 -6.45 10.57 16.44
C PRO A 107 -7.74 10.63 15.63
N SER A 108 -8.20 11.84 15.28
CA SER A 108 -9.38 12.08 14.45
C SER A 108 -9.16 11.87 12.96
N ASN A 109 -7.93 11.56 12.55
CA ASN A 109 -7.60 11.34 11.15
C ASN A 109 -8.34 10.11 10.60
N PRO A 110 -9.08 10.23 9.46
CA PRO A 110 -9.88 9.14 8.91
C PRO A 110 -9.06 8.08 8.17
N TYR A 111 -7.75 8.29 7.96
CA TYR A 111 -6.97 7.44 7.07
C TYR A 111 -6.77 6.02 7.60
N ARG A 112 -6.77 5.84 8.92
CA ARG A 112 -6.74 4.50 9.52
C ARG A 112 -7.98 3.68 9.14
N SER A 113 -9.16 4.27 9.22
CA SER A 113 -10.40 3.58 8.86
C SER A 113 -10.47 3.28 7.36
N VAL A 114 -9.99 4.20 6.52
CA VAL A 114 -9.87 3.97 5.07
C VAL A 114 -8.92 2.82 4.77
N ALA A 115 -7.75 2.79 5.41
CA ALA A 115 -6.77 1.73 5.24
C ALA A 115 -7.33 0.37 5.67
N MET A 116 -8.01 0.30 6.82
CA MET A 116 -8.65 -0.94 7.30
C MET A 116 -9.75 -1.41 6.36
N ALA A 117 -10.59 -0.51 5.85
CA ALA A 117 -11.63 -0.86 4.89
C ALA A 117 -11.04 -1.42 3.58
N ALA A 118 -9.93 -0.84 3.09
CA ALA A 118 -9.22 -1.34 1.92
C ALA A 118 -8.64 -2.74 2.17
N LEU A 119 -8.04 -2.99 3.34
CA LEU A 119 -7.56 -4.31 3.71
C LEU A 119 -8.69 -5.36 3.73
N HIS A 120 -9.84 -5.02 4.29
CA HIS A 120 -10.99 -5.93 4.32
C HIS A 120 -11.47 -6.25 2.91
N ARG A 121 -11.60 -5.26 2.01
CA ARG A 121 -11.99 -5.51 0.61
C ARG A 121 -11.01 -6.44 -0.12
N LEU A 122 -9.70 -6.29 0.13
CA LEU A 122 -8.71 -7.21 -0.41
C LEU A 122 -8.83 -8.61 0.19
N ALA A 123 -9.04 -8.71 1.50
CA ALA A 123 -9.17 -9.99 2.19
C ALA A 123 -10.41 -10.78 1.75
N ASP A 124 -11.49 -10.09 1.36
CA ASP A 124 -12.70 -10.73 0.83
C ASP A 124 -12.48 -11.33 -0.58
N GLN A 125 -11.46 -10.89 -1.30
CA GLN A 125 -11.20 -11.28 -2.69
C GLN A 125 -9.99 -12.20 -2.86
N HIS A 126 -9.19 -12.40 -1.80
CA HIS A 126 -7.91 -13.10 -1.87
C HIS A 126 -7.75 -14.10 -0.75
N GLU A 127 -6.96 -15.17 -1.02
CA GLU A 127 -6.65 -16.19 -0.02
C GLU A 127 -5.53 -15.75 0.93
N VAL A 128 -4.58 -14.95 0.41
CA VAL A 128 -3.44 -14.47 1.17
C VAL A 128 -3.21 -12.99 0.92
N ILE A 129 -2.99 -12.23 1.98
CA ILE A 129 -2.55 -10.84 1.93
C ILE A 129 -1.12 -10.77 2.47
N VAL A 130 -0.18 -10.28 1.65
CA VAL A 130 1.19 -10.02 2.07
C VAL A 130 1.30 -8.53 2.43
N MET A 131 1.43 -8.26 3.71
CA MET A 131 1.45 -6.91 4.26
C MET A 131 2.88 -6.44 4.47
N GLU A 132 3.22 -5.28 3.89
CA GLU A 132 4.47 -4.59 4.16
C GLU A 132 4.30 -3.62 5.33
N GLY A 133 5.12 -3.76 6.36
CA GLY A 133 5.20 -2.81 7.47
C GLY A 133 5.80 -1.46 7.06
N ALA A 134 5.46 -0.44 7.83
CA ALA A 134 6.00 0.91 7.64
C ALA A 134 7.48 1.00 8.05
#